data_9ad14bded0fba4912769a19a07b2b10c
#
_entry.id   9ad14bded0fba4912769a19a07b2b10c
#
_cell.length_a   1.000
_cell.length_b   1.000
_cell.length_c   1.000
_cell.angle_alpha   90.00
_cell.angle_beta   90.00
_cell.angle_gamma   90.00
#
_symmetry.space_group_name_H-M   'P 1'
#
loop_
_entity.id
_entity.type
_entity.pdbx_description
1 polymer ?
#
loop_
_entity_poly.entity_id
_entity_poly.type
_entity_poly.pdbx_seq_one_letter_code
_entity_poly.pdbx_strand_id
1 'polypeptide(L)'
;MTQYEQYMQLALAELMELPPAQISLSLPLSEQGVDSLIGLRLARKLNEFTGSEIDLEWIYDYPSIELLARFLEERFGRTEVTTL
;
A
#
# COMPACT_ATOMS: atom_id res chain seq x y z
N MET A 1 -10.36 -0.07 -8.99
CA MET A 1 -9.15 -0.09 -8.15
C MET A 1 -8.61 1.33 -8.04
N THR A 2 -8.33 1.77 -6.83
CA THR A 2 -7.79 3.11 -6.62
C THR A 2 -6.30 3.13 -6.95
N GLN A 3 -5.75 4.33 -7.10
CA GLN A 3 -4.32 4.45 -7.35
C GLN A 3 -3.48 3.94 -6.18
N TYR A 4 -3.96 4.14 -4.95
CA TYR A 4 -3.26 3.61 -3.78
C TYR A 4 -3.23 2.09 -3.80
N GLU A 5 -4.36 1.47 -4.12
CA GLU A 5 -4.42 0.01 -4.21
C GLU A 5 -3.48 -0.50 -5.29
N GLN A 6 -3.53 0.12 -6.45
CA GLN A 6 -2.69 -0.30 -7.55
C GLN A 6 -1.21 -0.14 -7.23
N TYR A 7 -0.87 1.01 -6.64
CA TYR A 7 0.52 1.27 -6.30
C TYR A 7 1.05 0.26 -5.29
N MET A 8 0.26 -0.02 -4.24
CA MET A 8 0.69 -0.95 -3.21
C MET A 8 0.78 -2.37 -3.74
N GLN A 9 -0.16 -2.75 -4.62
CA GLN A 9 -0.11 -4.07 -5.21
C GLN A 9 1.17 -4.26 -6.03
N LEU A 10 1.50 -3.28 -6.84
CA LEU A 10 2.71 -3.35 -7.65
C LEU A 10 3.97 -3.27 -6.79
N ALA A 11 3.95 -2.42 -5.77
CA ALA A 11 5.10 -2.28 -4.88
C ALA A 11 5.38 -3.57 -4.11
N LEU A 12 4.33 -4.20 -3.58
CA LEU A 12 4.50 -5.45 -2.85
C LEU A 12 4.93 -6.57 -3.78
N ALA A 13 4.38 -6.61 -4.99
CA ALA A 13 4.79 -7.61 -5.97
C ALA A 13 6.30 -7.50 -6.23
N GLU A 14 6.79 -6.29 -6.38
CA GLU A 14 8.21 -6.07 -6.59
C GLU A 14 9.03 -6.48 -5.38
N LEU A 15 8.61 -6.04 -4.20
CA LEU A 15 9.34 -6.33 -2.97
C LEU A 15 9.37 -7.83 -2.66
N MET A 16 8.33 -8.54 -3.01
CA MET A 16 8.20 -9.97 -2.71
C MET A 16 8.56 -10.84 -3.89
N GLU A 17 8.88 -10.23 -5.02
CA GLU A 17 9.26 -10.94 -6.25
C GLU A 17 8.16 -11.90 -6.71
N LEU A 18 6.94 -11.40 -6.72
CA LEU A 18 5.77 -12.15 -7.13
C LEU A 18 5.03 -11.38 -8.23
N PRO A 19 4.26 -12.10 -9.07
CA PRO A 19 3.39 -11.42 -10.02
C PRO A 19 2.35 -10.59 -9.28
N PRO A 20 2.01 -9.41 -9.76
CA PRO A 20 0.99 -8.59 -9.09
C PRO A 20 -0.33 -9.31 -8.87
N ALA A 21 -0.71 -10.21 -9.77
CA ALA A 21 -1.96 -10.94 -9.65
C ALA A 21 -2.01 -11.83 -8.41
N GLN A 22 -0.85 -12.15 -7.83
CA GLN A 22 -0.80 -12.95 -6.62
C GLN A 22 -0.90 -12.14 -5.34
N ILE A 23 -0.90 -10.83 -5.45
CA ILE A 23 -1.04 -9.95 -4.30
C ILE A 23 -2.52 -9.65 -4.11
N SER A 24 -3.09 -10.09 -2.99
CA SER A 24 -4.49 -9.88 -2.70
C SER A 24 -4.72 -8.51 -2.11
N LEU A 25 -5.80 -7.86 -2.52
CA LEU A 25 -6.18 -6.57 -1.94
C LEU A 25 -6.90 -6.73 -0.62
N SER A 26 -7.59 -7.85 -0.42
CA SER A 26 -8.46 -8.03 0.75
C SER A 26 -7.83 -8.86 1.87
N LEU A 27 -6.89 -9.75 1.55
CA LEU A 27 -6.26 -10.56 2.58
C LEU A 27 -5.33 -9.73 3.45
N PRO A 28 -5.25 -10.04 4.75
CA PRO A 28 -4.27 -9.38 5.60
C PRO A 28 -2.85 -9.54 5.04
N LEU A 29 -2.09 -8.48 5.13
CA LEU A 29 -0.73 -8.47 4.59
C LEU A 29 0.14 -9.53 5.26
N SER A 30 -0.04 -9.73 6.57
CA SER A 30 0.73 -10.75 7.29
C SER A 30 0.47 -12.15 6.77
N GLU A 31 -0.75 -12.41 6.28
CA GLU A 31 -1.09 -13.71 5.72
C GLU A 31 -0.52 -13.90 4.33
N GLN A 32 -0.06 -12.82 3.72
CA GLN A 32 0.53 -12.89 2.40
C GLN A 32 2.07 -12.91 2.47
N GLY A 33 2.63 -12.99 3.68
CA GLY A 33 4.06 -13.05 3.83
C GLY A 33 4.75 -11.72 4.05
N VAL A 34 3.99 -10.67 4.30
CA VAL A 34 4.57 -9.34 4.56
C VAL A 34 5.03 -9.29 6.01
N ASP A 35 6.33 -9.27 6.21
CA ASP A 35 6.92 -9.15 7.53
C ASP A 35 7.26 -7.68 7.82
N SER A 36 7.93 -7.45 8.95
CA SER A 36 8.26 -6.10 9.37
C SER A 36 9.16 -5.38 8.36
N LEU A 37 10.08 -6.10 7.76
CA LEU A 37 11.00 -5.49 6.80
C LEU A 37 10.26 -5.08 5.53
N ILE A 38 9.41 -5.97 5.02
CA ILE A 38 8.63 -5.66 3.83
C ILE A 38 7.69 -4.49 4.13
N GLY A 39 7.07 -4.50 5.31
CA GLY A 39 6.20 -3.41 5.71
C GLY A 39 6.92 -2.08 5.77
N LEU A 40 8.14 -2.07 6.30
CA LEU A 40 8.94 -0.85 6.36
C LEU A 40 9.27 -0.36 4.95
N ARG A 41 9.63 -1.26 4.05
CA ARG A 41 9.94 -0.89 2.69
C ARG A 41 8.72 -0.36 1.95
N LEU A 42 7.56 -0.95 2.22
CA LEU A 42 6.32 -0.45 1.64
C LEU A 42 6.03 0.96 2.14
N ALA A 43 6.23 1.21 3.43
CA ALA A 43 6.04 2.55 3.98
C ALA A 43 6.93 3.57 3.28
N ARG A 44 8.18 3.21 3.01
CA ARG A 44 9.09 4.11 2.32
C ARG A 44 8.65 4.39 0.90
N LYS A 45 8.16 3.36 0.21
CA LYS A 45 7.64 3.58 -1.15
C LYS A 45 6.42 4.48 -1.13
N LEU A 46 5.58 4.32 -0.12
CA LEU A 46 4.42 5.19 0.02
C LEU A 46 4.81 6.63 0.37
N ASN A 47 5.89 6.81 1.13
CA ASN A 47 6.42 8.15 1.38
C ASN A 47 6.72 8.85 0.06
N GLU A 48 7.36 8.13 -0.85
CA GLU A 48 7.71 8.70 -2.14
C GLU A 48 6.47 8.96 -2.99
N PHE A 49 5.53 8.05 -2.93
CA PHE A 49 4.31 8.16 -3.73
C PHE A 49 3.43 9.32 -3.29
N THR A 50 3.27 9.50 -1.98
CA THR A 50 2.40 10.54 -1.44
C THR A 50 3.11 11.87 -1.23
N GLY A 51 4.43 11.85 -1.18
CA GLY A 51 5.20 13.03 -0.82
C GLY A 51 5.10 13.38 0.66
N SER A 52 4.62 12.45 1.47
CA SER A 52 4.42 12.66 2.90
C SER A 52 4.96 11.48 3.67
N GLU A 53 5.22 11.69 4.95
CA GLU A 53 5.70 10.62 5.81
C GLU A 53 4.57 9.67 6.15
N ILE A 54 4.80 8.39 5.94
CA ILE A 54 3.82 7.34 6.23
C ILE A 54 4.24 6.68 7.53
N ASP A 55 3.34 6.69 8.50
CA ASP A 55 3.60 6.05 9.78
C ASP A 55 3.53 4.53 9.61
N LEU A 56 4.56 3.84 10.06
CA LEU A 56 4.60 2.39 9.95
C LEU A 56 3.43 1.74 10.69
N GLU A 57 2.96 2.36 11.76
CA GLU A 57 1.83 1.83 12.51
C GLU A 57 0.56 1.74 11.67
N TRP A 58 0.42 2.59 10.68
CA TRP A 58 -0.76 2.55 9.82
C TRP A 58 -0.85 1.22 9.08
N ILE A 59 0.30 0.64 8.74
CA ILE A 59 0.32 -0.64 8.05
C ILE A 59 -0.22 -1.75 8.95
N TYR A 60 0.01 -1.63 10.24
CA TYR A 60 -0.52 -2.59 11.20
C TYR A 60 -1.97 -2.30 11.57
N ASP A 61 -2.34 -1.01 11.64
CA ASP A 61 -3.71 -0.62 11.98
C ASP A 61 -4.68 -0.91 10.85
N TYR A 62 -4.21 -0.84 9.62
CA TYR A 62 -5.01 -1.10 8.42
C TYR A 62 -4.36 -2.23 7.66
N PRO A 63 -4.61 -3.47 8.07
CA PRO A 63 -3.73 -4.59 7.71
C PRO A 63 -3.91 -5.18 6.32
N SER A 64 -4.78 -4.63 5.50
CA SER A 64 -4.90 -5.09 4.10
C SER A 64 -4.69 -3.90 3.18
N ILE A 65 -4.36 -4.19 1.92
CA ILE A 65 -4.18 -3.13 0.93
C ILE A 65 -5.45 -2.29 0.82
N GLU A 66 -6.59 -2.97 0.81
CA GLU A 66 -7.89 -2.31 0.66
C GLU A 66 -8.14 -1.33 1.80
N LEU A 67 -7.92 -1.79 3.04
CA LEU A 67 -8.14 -0.94 4.22
C LEU A 67 -7.14 0.20 4.28
N LEU A 68 -5.88 -0.10 4.01
CA LEU A 68 -4.84 0.92 4.07
C LEU A 68 -5.05 1.97 2.97
N ALA A 69 -5.44 1.52 1.78
CA ALA A 69 -5.70 2.45 0.69
C ALA A 69 -6.84 3.40 1.02
N ARG A 70 -7.90 2.89 1.64
CA ARG A 70 -9.01 3.72 2.03
C ARG A 70 -8.57 4.77 3.04
N PHE A 71 -7.77 4.37 4.02
CA PHE A 71 -7.25 5.30 5.01
C PHE A 71 -6.40 6.39 4.37
N LEU A 72 -5.53 6.00 3.46
CA LEU A 72 -4.65 6.95 2.80
C LEU A 72 -5.43 7.93 1.93
N GLU A 73 -6.48 7.46 1.28
CA GLU A 73 -7.33 8.36 0.50
C GLU A 73 -8.00 9.40 1.39
N GLU A 74 -8.46 8.96 2.55
CA GLU A 74 -9.12 9.89 3.47
C GLU A 74 -8.14 10.90 4.04
N ARG A 75 -6.91 10.48 4.25
CA ARG A 75 -5.92 11.35 4.88
C ARG A 75 -5.23 12.28 3.89
N PHE A 76 -4.91 11.78 2.72
CA PHE A 76 -4.13 12.55 1.73
C PHE A 76 -4.93 12.94 0.50
N GLY A 77 -6.15 12.43 0.38
CA GLY A 77 -6.94 12.68 -0.79
C GLY A 77 -6.60 11.73 -1.91
N ARG A 78 -7.37 11.82 -2.98
CA ARG A 78 -7.16 10.94 -4.12
C ARG A 78 -5.95 11.38 -4.90
N THR A 79 -5.16 10.41 -5.31
CA THR A 79 -4.02 10.67 -6.17
C THR A 79 -4.37 10.53 -7.65
N GLU A 80 -5.62 10.17 -7.94
CA GLU A 80 -6.06 10.14 -9.31
C GLU A 80 -5.93 11.52 -9.89
N VAL A 81 -5.24 11.58 -10.99
CA VAL A 81 -5.14 12.85 -11.65
C VAL A 81 -6.45 13.12 -12.32
N THR A 82 -7.22 13.97 -11.70
CA THR A 82 -8.33 14.54 -12.40
C THR A 82 -7.72 15.54 -13.33
N THR A 83 -7.72 15.20 -14.53
CA THR A 83 -7.27 16.14 -15.52
C THR A 83 -8.17 17.32 -15.50
N LEU A 84 -7.61 18.41 -15.34
CA LEU A 84 -8.35 19.65 -15.43
C LEU A 84 -8.47 20.10 -16.83
#